data_3ab124a48cc60f34947dc5b847daaad9
#
_entry.id   3ab124a48cc60f34947dc5b847daaad9
#
_cell.length_a   1.000
_cell.length_b   1.000
_cell.length_c   1.000
_cell.angle_alpha   90.00
_cell.angle_beta   90.00
_cell.angle_gamma   90.00
#
_symmetry.space_group_name_H-M   'P 1'
#
loop_
_entity.id
_entity.type
_entity.pdbx_description
1 polymer ?
#
loop_
_entity_poly.entity_id
_entity_poly.type
_entity_poly.pdbx_seq_one_letter_code
_entity_poly.pdbx_strand_id
1 'polypeptide(L)'
;MEEMVDVLDEQTGEKTGEVITKNEAHRTGIWHGSIHVLIVNNDKTKTLLQKRCAEKKLYPNTWDIAVGGHISAGEDDITSAKRELEEELGLNPEKLKIEKVDRITEKLTNNGVISNEYVSIFIVYADIDINNIKLQVEEVSEAKWCSKEELNKFIEDKVIIPHVREYEILNEILNSLS
;
A
#
# COMPACT_ATOMS: atom_id res chain seq x y z
N MET A 1 -9.31 -19.87 -0.39
CA MET A 1 -8.28 -20.15 -1.42
C MET A 1 -7.05 -19.29 -1.14
N GLU A 2 -5.88 -19.90 -1.18
CA GLU A 2 -4.63 -19.18 -0.95
C GLU A 2 -4.31 -18.24 -2.10
N GLU A 3 -3.88 -17.03 -1.77
CA GLU A 3 -3.46 -16.06 -2.77
C GLU A 3 -2.13 -16.47 -3.41
N MET A 4 -2.07 -16.42 -4.74
CA MET A 4 -0.87 -16.76 -5.51
C MET A 4 -0.23 -15.50 -6.04
N VAL A 5 1.11 -15.51 -6.09
CA VAL A 5 1.91 -14.40 -6.62
C VAL A 5 2.91 -14.93 -7.65
N ASP A 6 3.24 -14.07 -8.62
CA ASP A 6 4.32 -14.37 -9.55
C ASP A 6 5.68 -14.17 -8.85
N VAL A 7 6.58 -15.12 -9.05
CA VAL A 7 7.97 -14.99 -8.58
C VAL A 7 8.71 -14.03 -9.49
N LEU A 8 9.34 -13.02 -8.91
CA LEU A 8 10.13 -12.03 -9.64
C LEU A 8 11.62 -12.28 -9.47
N ASP A 9 12.38 -11.97 -10.50
CA ASP A 9 13.84 -11.98 -10.43
C ASP A 9 14.29 -10.85 -9.48
N GLU A 10 15.15 -11.18 -8.53
CA GLU A 10 15.61 -10.23 -7.51
C GLU A 10 16.29 -9.00 -8.13
N GLN A 11 17.03 -9.17 -9.21
CA GLN A 11 17.84 -8.09 -9.81
C GLN A 11 17.07 -7.27 -10.82
N THR A 12 16.17 -7.88 -11.59
CA THR A 12 15.47 -7.21 -12.68
C THR A 12 14.02 -6.85 -12.36
N GLY A 13 13.40 -7.55 -11.39
CA GLY A 13 11.98 -7.39 -11.11
C GLY A 13 11.06 -7.98 -12.17
N GLU A 14 11.61 -8.76 -13.12
CA GLU A 14 10.82 -9.41 -14.15
C GLU A 14 10.27 -10.75 -13.66
N LYS A 15 9.14 -11.17 -14.23
CA LYS A 15 8.54 -12.46 -13.90
C LYS A 15 9.46 -13.61 -14.36
N THR A 16 9.66 -14.59 -13.48
CA THR A 16 10.49 -15.77 -13.79
C THR A 16 9.71 -16.89 -14.49
N GLY A 17 8.39 -16.81 -14.45
CA GLY A 17 7.49 -17.88 -14.91
C GLY A 17 7.01 -18.79 -13.79
N GLU A 18 7.61 -18.70 -12.60
CA GLU A 18 7.15 -19.45 -11.43
C GLU A 18 6.06 -18.69 -10.69
N VAL A 19 5.14 -19.45 -10.08
CA VAL A 19 4.05 -18.93 -9.26
C VAL A 19 4.09 -19.67 -7.93
N ILE A 20 3.99 -18.95 -6.83
CA ILE A 20 3.97 -19.52 -5.48
C ILE A 20 2.84 -18.89 -4.67
N THR A 21 2.55 -19.46 -3.50
CA THR A 21 1.61 -18.85 -2.58
C THR A 21 2.23 -17.61 -1.92
N LYS A 22 1.41 -16.64 -1.59
CA LYS A 22 1.85 -15.47 -0.83
C LYS A 22 2.49 -15.89 0.50
N ASN A 23 1.92 -16.89 1.17
CA ASN A 23 2.47 -17.38 2.43
C ASN A 23 3.89 -17.94 2.26
N GLU A 24 4.14 -18.67 1.19
CA GLU A 24 5.49 -19.19 0.90
C GLU A 24 6.46 -18.04 0.59
N ALA A 25 6.03 -17.04 -0.16
CA ALA A 25 6.85 -15.87 -0.46
C ALA A 25 7.25 -15.14 0.83
N HIS A 26 6.30 -14.97 1.77
CA HIS A 26 6.55 -14.31 3.06
C HIS A 26 7.38 -15.16 4.02
N ARG A 27 7.30 -16.48 3.91
CA ARG A 27 8.10 -17.38 4.74
C ARG A 27 9.57 -17.42 4.31
N THR A 28 9.81 -17.38 3.01
CA THR A 28 11.15 -17.60 2.43
C THR A 28 11.83 -16.31 1.97
N GLY A 29 11.10 -15.21 1.82
CA GLY A 29 11.65 -13.97 1.29
C GLY A 29 11.80 -13.97 -0.23
N ILE A 30 11.10 -14.85 -0.94
CA ILE A 30 11.09 -14.85 -2.40
C ILE A 30 10.47 -13.54 -2.90
N TRP A 31 11.12 -12.92 -3.88
CA TRP A 31 10.71 -11.65 -4.46
C TRP A 31 9.41 -11.79 -5.22
N HIS A 32 8.50 -10.86 -4.98
CA HIS A 32 7.20 -10.80 -5.65
C HIS A 32 6.77 -9.34 -5.80
N GLY A 33 5.65 -9.10 -6.48
CA GLY A 33 5.16 -7.75 -6.76
C GLY A 33 4.10 -7.30 -5.78
N SER A 34 4.09 -6.00 -5.50
CA SER A 34 2.99 -5.37 -4.77
C SER A 34 2.68 -3.98 -5.32
N ILE A 35 1.57 -3.42 -4.88
CA ILE A 35 1.16 -2.07 -5.23
C ILE A 35 0.93 -1.27 -3.95
N HIS A 36 1.27 0.00 -3.99
CA HIS A 36 0.90 0.98 -2.99
C HIS A 36 0.16 2.11 -3.69
N VAL A 37 -0.99 2.52 -3.15
CA VAL A 37 -1.74 3.65 -3.68
C VAL A 37 -1.75 4.75 -2.62
N LEU A 38 -1.19 5.89 -2.98
CA LEU A 38 -1.25 7.11 -2.18
C LEU A 38 -2.50 7.87 -2.57
N ILE A 39 -3.26 8.36 -1.60
CA ILE A 39 -4.45 9.17 -1.85
C ILE A 39 -4.27 10.52 -1.17
N VAL A 40 -4.37 11.57 -1.96
CA VAL A 40 -4.18 12.96 -1.52
C VAL A 40 -5.44 13.74 -1.89
N ASN A 41 -5.90 14.62 -1.00
CA ASN A 41 -7.05 15.46 -1.30
C ASN A 41 -6.71 16.50 -2.38
N ASN A 42 -7.74 17.08 -3.01
CA ASN A 42 -7.53 17.94 -4.18
C ASN A 42 -6.73 19.21 -3.88
N ASP A 43 -6.83 19.76 -2.67
CA ASP A 43 -6.05 20.96 -2.31
C ASP A 43 -4.63 20.60 -1.79
N LYS A 44 -4.29 19.32 -1.78
CA LYS A 44 -2.95 18.82 -1.40
C LYS A 44 -2.53 19.19 0.01
N THR A 45 -3.47 19.16 0.94
CA THR A 45 -3.20 19.45 2.36
C THR A 45 -3.23 18.19 3.22
N LYS A 46 -3.84 17.10 2.73
CA LYS A 46 -3.98 15.86 3.51
C LYS A 46 -3.80 14.62 2.64
N THR A 47 -3.32 13.57 3.27
CA THR A 47 -3.27 12.22 2.69
C THR A 47 -4.13 11.26 3.51
N LEU A 48 -4.75 10.32 2.84
CA LEU A 48 -5.52 9.27 3.51
C LEU A 48 -4.56 8.17 3.98
N LEU A 49 -4.66 7.81 5.25
CA LEU A 49 -3.92 6.70 5.84
C LEU A 49 -4.90 5.65 6.34
N GLN A 50 -4.47 4.39 6.35
CA GLN A 50 -5.24 3.30 6.94
C GLN A 50 -4.50 2.71 8.14
N LYS A 51 -5.24 2.15 9.08
CA LYS A 51 -4.68 1.37 10.17
C LYS A 51 -4.94 -0.10 9.93
N ARG A 52 -3.88 -0.89 9.94
CA ARG A 52 -3.96 -2.34 9.73
C ARG A 52 -4.68 -2.98 10.91
N CYS A 53 -5.50 -3.99 10.63
CA CYS A 53 -6.22 -4.67 11.71
C CYS A 53 -5.27 -5.48 12.60
N ALA A 54 -5.77 -5.88 13.77
CA ALA A 54 -4.99 -6.60 14.78
C ALA A 54 -4.57 -8.01 14.33
N GLU A 55 -5.29 -8.59 13.38
CA GLU A 55 -5.07 -9.96 12.89
C GLU A 55 -4.01 -10.05 11.79
N LYS A 56 -3.50 -8.91 11.29
CA LYS A 56 -2.43 -8.92 10.30
C LYS A 56 -1.13 -9.42 10.93
N LYS A 57 -0.43 -10.29 10.21
CA LYS A 57 0.86 -10.83 10.68
C LYS A 57 1.97 -9.78 10.58
N LEU A 58 2.02 -9.07 9.46
CA LEU A 58 3.01 -8.02 9.23
C LEU A 58 2.46 -6.69 9.76
N TYR A 59 3.14 -6.11 10.72
CA TYR A 59 2.79 -4.83 11.35
C TYR A 59 1.31 -4.71 11.76
N PRO A 60 0.81 -5.58 12.69
CA PRO A 60 -0.57 -5.44 13.18
C PRO A 60 -0.77 -4.12 13.94
N ASN A 61 -1.99 -3.58 13.90
CA ASN A 61 -2.36 -2.34 14.60
C ASN A 61 -1.48 -1.12 14.25
N THR A 62 -0.87 -1.13 13.07
CA THR A 62 0.07 -0.09 12.63
C THR A 62 -0.56 0.70 11.49
N TRP A 63 -0.30 2.00 11.44
CA TRP A 63 -0.74 2.85 10.33
C TRP A 63 0.05 2.52 9.07
N ASP A 64 -0.54 2.82 7.91
CA ASP A 64 0.04 2.58 6.60
C ASP A 64 -0.49 3.60 5.60
N ILE A 65 0.09 3.64 4.42
CA ILE A 65 -0.44 4.42 3.28
C ILE A 65 -1.86 3.94 2.96
N ALA A 66 -2.59 4.68 2.14
CA ALA A 66 -4.02 4.46 1.94
C ALA A 66 -4.38 3.04 1.52
N VAL A 67 -3.66 2.46 0.57
CA VAL A 67 -3.91 1.10 0.08
C VAL A 67 -2.60 0.42 -0.24
N GLY A 68 -2.47 -0.83 0.18
CA GLY A 68 -1.35 -1.69 -0.17
C GLY A 68 -1.82 -3.12 -0.35
N GLY A 69 -1.27 -3.81 -1.33
CA GLY A 69 -1.62 -5.21 -1.58
C GLY A 69 -0.68 -5.85 -2.58
N HIS A 70 -0.78 -7.17 -2.69
CA HIS A 70 0.06 -7.94 -3.59
C HIS A 70 -0.49 -7.92 -5.01
N ILE A 71 0.39 -8.03 -5.98
CA ILE A 71 0.00 -8.27 -7.37
C ILE A 71 -0.28 -9.77 -7.47
N SER A 72 -1.55 -10.13 -7.69
CA SER A 72 -1.93 -11.53 -7.83
C SER A 72 -1.32 -12.13 -9.10
N ALA A 73 -1.01 -13.43 -9.05
CA ALA A 73 -0.43 -14.13 -10.19
C ALA A 73 -1.28 -13.91 -11.46
N GLY A 74 -0.60 -13.52 -12.54
CA GLY A 74 -1.25 -13.24 -13.83
C GLY A 74 -1.85 -11.85 -13.97
N GLU A 75 -1.90 -11.05 -12.91
CA GLU A 75 -2.36 -9.65 -12.99
C GLU A 75 -1.19 -8.70 -13.29
N ASP A 76 -1.50 -7.54 -13.85
CA ASP A 76 -0.54 -6.43 -13.89
C ASP A 76 -0.75 -5.51 -12.67
N ASP A 77 0.11 -4.53 -12.50
CA ASP A 77 0.10 -3.67 -11.33
C ASP A 77 -1.15 -2.78 -11.26
N ILE A 78 -1.59 -2.20 -12.36
CA ILE A 78 -2.77 -1.32 -12.37
C ILE A 78 -4.06 -2.09 -12.06
N THR A 79 -4.18 -3.32 -12.56
CA THR A 79 -5.32 -4.19 -12.27
C THR A 79 -5.38 -4.50 -10.78
N SER A 80 -4.24 -4.83 -10.17
CA SER A 80 -4.16 -5.09 -8.73
C SER A 80 -4.45 -3.83 -7.91
N ALA A 81 -3.96 -2.66 -8.34
CA ALA A 81 -4.26 -1.40 -7.66
C ALA A 81 -5.75 -1.09 -7.64
N LYS A 82 -6.43 -1.28 -8.77
CA LYS A 82 -7.88 -1.08 -8.87
C LYS A 82 -8.65 -2.05 -7.97
N ARG A 83 -8.25 -3.32 -7.97
CA ARG A 83 -8.87 -4.35 -7.14
C ARG A 83 -8.73 -4.02 -5.66
N GLU A 84 -7.54 -3.65 -5.22
CA GLU A 84 -7.28 -3.34 -3.82
C GLU A 84 -7.99 -2.07 -3.34
N LEU A 85 -8.11 -1.04 -4.20
CA LEU A 85 -8.90 0.15 -3.88
C LEU A 85 -10.36 -0.20 -3.58
N GLU A 86 -10.93 -1.10 -4.37
CA GLU A 86 -12.30 -1.56 -4.17
C GLU A 86 -12.42 -2.45 -2.94
N GLU A 87 -11.53 -3.43 -2.79
CA GLU A 87 -11.58 -4.38 -1.67
C GLU A 87 -11.34 -3.72 -0.31
N GLU A 88 -10.28 -2.91 -0.18
CA GLU A 88 -9.89 -2.35 1.11
C GLU A 88 -10.71 -1.14 1.54
N LEU A 89 -11.10 -0.28 0.60
CA LEU A 89 -11.77 0.97 0.91
C LEU A 89 -13.17 1.11 0.30
N GLY A 90 -13.59 0.16 -0.52
CA GLY A 90 -14.90 0.22 -1.19
C GLY A 90 -15.03 1.35 -2.20
N LEU A 91 -13.90 1.81 -2.74
CA LEU A 91 -13.89 2.87 -3.74
C LEU A 91 -14.09 2.29 -5.14
N ASN A 92 -14.83 3.01 -6.00
CA ASN A 92 -14.96 2.61 -7.39
C ASN A 92 -13.76 3.12 -8.19
N PRO A 93 -12.85 2.22 -8.63
CA PRO A 93 -11.63 2.65 -9.31
C PRO A 93 -11.87 3.32 -10.67
N GLU A 94 -13.02 3.04 -11.30
CA GLU A 94 -13.35 3.66 -12.59
C GLU A 94 -13.68 5.15 -12.47
N LYS A 95 -13.97 5.63 -11.26
CA LYS A 95 -14.22 7.04 -10.97
C LYS A 95 -12.96 7.79 -10.53
N LEU A 96 -11.82 7.11 -10.49
CA LEU A 96 -10.56 7.67 -9.99
C LEU A 96 -9.53 7.70 -11.10
N LYS A 97 -8.74 8.76 -11.13
CA LYS A 97 -7.54 8.81 -11.99
C LYS A 97 -6.36 8.25 -11.19
N ILE A 98 -5.90 7.07 -11.57
CA ILE A 98 -4.83 6.36 -10.89
C ILE A 98 -3.56 6.50 -11.72
N GLU A 99 -2.57 7.21 -11.19
CA GLU A 99 -1.32 7.49 -11.89
C GLU A 99 -0.16 6.75 -11.24
N LYS A 100 0.62 6.02 -12.05
CA LYS A 100 1.85 5.39 -11.56
C LYS A 100 2.94 6.46 -11.47
N VAL A 101 3.57 6.57 -10.30
CA VAL A 101 4.60 7.58 -10.05
C VAL A 101 5.99 6.99 -9.84
N ASP A 102 6.10 5.72 -9.44
CA ASP A 102 7.40 5.06 -9.26
C ASP A 102 7.25 3.54 -9.19
N ARG A 103 8.37 2.85 -9.30
CA ARG A 103 8.50 1.41 -9.00
C ARG A 103 9.81 1.23 -8.25
N ILE A 104 9.74 0.68 -7.06
CA ILE A 104 10.87 0.56 -6.14
C ILE A 104 11.01 -0.87 -5.62
N THR A 105 12.13 -1.16 -4.97
CA THR A 105 12.26 -2.37 -4.17
C THR A 105 12.09 -2.01 -2.70
N GLU A 106 11.46 -2.90 -1.96
CA GLU A 106 11.27 -2.75 -0.53
C GLU A 106 11.47 -4.08 0.18
N LYS A 107 12.23 -4.04 1.28
CA LYS A 107 12.45 -5.21 2.13
C LYS A 107 11.94 -4.88 3.53
N LEU A 108 10.95 -5.62 3.99
CA LEU A 108 10.43 -5.49 5.35
C LEU A 108 10.46 -6.85 6.02
N THR A 109 10.88 -6.87 7.27
CA THR A 109 10.82 -8.07 8.10
C THR A 109 10.20 -7.69 9.44
N ASN A 110 9.12 -8.35 9.78
CA ASN A 110 8.41 -8.08 11.03
C ASN A 110 7.62 -9.33 11.42
N ASN A 111 7.67 -9.70 12.68
CA ASN A 111 6.86 -10.77 13.24
C ASN A 111 6.98 -12.10 12.45
N GLY A 112 8.20 -12.42 11.98
CA GLY A 112 8.48 -13.66 11.24
C GLY A 112 8.09 -13.62 9.78
N VAL A 113 7.51 -12.53 9.30
CA VAL A 113 7.18 -12.32 7.88
C VAL A 113 8.34 -11.63 7.19
N ILE A 114 8.77 -12.18 6.05
CA ILE A 114 9.82 -11.58 5.21
C ILE A 114 9.16 -11.11 3.92
N SER A 115 9.12 -9.80 3.73
CA SER A 115 8.47 -9.20 2.56
C SER A 115 9.52 -8.53 1.69
N ASN A 116 9.92 -9.21 0.62
CA ASN A 116 10.86 -8.70 -0.38
C ASN A 116 10.08 -8.42 -1.65
N GLU A 117 9.87 -7.16 -1.97
CA GLU A 117 8.92 -6.76 -2.99
C GLU A 117 9.45 -5.75 -3.98
N TYR A 118 9.01 -5.88 -5.23
CA TYR A 118 9.00 -4.79 -6.18
C TYR A 118 7.64 -4.10 -6.06
N VAL A 119 7.65 -2.85 -5.66
CA VAL A 119 6.44 -2.08 -5.37
C VAL A 119 6.18 -1.06 -6.46
N SER A 120 5.02 -1.15 -7.08
CA SER A 120 4.52 -0.10 -7.98
C SER A 120 3.75 0.90 -7.16
N ILE A 121 4.17 2.16 -7.17
CA ILE A 121 3.55 3.24 -6.40
C ILE A 121 2.65 4.05 -7.31
N PHE A 122 1.38 4.16 -6.94
CA PHE A 122 0.37 4.96 -7.63
C PHE A 122 -0.09 6.11 -6.75
N ILE A 123 -0.61 7.16 -7.37
CA ILE A 123 -1.22 8.27 -6.67
C ILE A 123 -2.60 8.57 -7.23
N VAL A 124 -3.52 8.96 -6.33
CA VAL A 124 -4.87 9.40 -6.63
C VAL A 124 -5.11 10.73 -5.93
N TYR A 125 -5.56 11.74 -6.66
CA TYR A 125 -6.02 13.01 -6.08
C TYR A 125 -7.54 13.00 -6.07
N ALA A 126 -8.14 12.97 -4.89
CA ALA A 126 -9.60 12.91 -4.75
C ALA A 126 -10.03 13.36 -3.35
N ASP A 127 -11.13 14.10 -3.28
CA ASP A 127 -11.78 14.45 -2.04
C ASP A 127 -12.77 13.33 -1.68
N ILE A 128 -12.29 12.35 -0.94
CA ILE A 128 -13.07 11.19 -0.54
C ILE A 128 -13.68 11.47 0.84
N ASP A 129 -15.01 11.36 0.94
CA ASP A 129 -15.70 11.44 2.23
C ASP A 129 -15.45 10.14 2.99
N ILE A 130 -14.76 10.25 4.12
CA ILE A 130 -14.40 9.10 4.96
C ILE A 130 -15.63 8.33 5.45
N ASN A 131 -16.78 8.99 5.57
CA ASN A 131 -18.03 8.35 5.98
C ASN A 131 -18.60 7.43 4.90
N ASN A 132 -18.16 7.59 3.65
CA ASN A 132 -18.61 6.78 2.51
C ASN A 132 -17.63 5.66 2.16
N ILE A 133 -16.52 5.56 2.90
CA ILE A 133 -15.55 4.45 2.73
C ILE A 133 -16.11 3.20 3.39
N LYS A 134 -15.99 2.07 2.68
CA LYS A 134 -16.32 0.75 3.24
C LYS A 134 -15.04 -0.02 3.49
N LEU A 135 -14.65 -0.14 4.74
CA LEU A 135 -13.43 -0.83 5.13
C LEU A 135 -13.58 -2.35 5.05
N GLN A 136 -12.57 -3.02 4.52
CA GLN A 136 -12.44 -4.47 4.60
C GLN A 136 -11.90 -4.80 5.99
N VAL A 137 -12.79 -5.21 6.91
CA VAL A 137 -12.48 -5.34 8.34
C VAL A 137 -11.37 -6.36 8.65
N GLU A 138 -11.17 -7.34 7.77
CA GLU A 138 -10.10 -8.35 7.91
C GLU A 138 -8.72 -7.77 7.60
N GLU A 139 -8.66 -6.60 6.97
CA GLU A 139 -7.43 -5.93 6.56
C GLU A 139 -7.24 -4.60 7.26
N VAL A 140 -8.29 -3.79 7.35
CA VAL A 140 -8.26 -2.39 7.75
C VAL A 140 -9.22 -2.14 8.91
N SER A 141 -8.72 -1.60 10.02
CA SER A 141 -9.56 -1.24 11.17
C SER A 141 -10.03 0.21 11.15
N GLU A 142 -9.29 1.10 10.52
CA GLU A 142 -9.57 2.54 10.53
C GLU A 142 -8.93 3.22 9.31
N ALA A 143 -9.54 4.30 8.84
CA ALA A 143 -8.96 5.19 7.83
C ALA A 143 -9.10 6.63 8.31
N LYS A 144 -8.11 7.47 8.02
CA LYS A 144 -8.06 8.85 8.51
C LYS A 144 -7.33 9.75 7.52
N TRP A 145 -7.90 10.93 7.29
CA TRP A 145 -7.21 12.01 6.59
C TRP A 145 -6.19 12.66 7.54
N CYS A 146 -4.95 12.72 7.14
CA CYS A 146 -3.86 13.25 7.95
C CYS A 146 -3.14 14.39 7.22
N SER A 147 -2.80 15.43 7.97
CA SER A 147 -1.95 16.51 7.47
C SER A 147 -0.51 16.03 7.31
N LYS A 148 0.30 16.83 6.62
CA LYS A 148 1.74 16.59 6.51
C LYS A 148 2.39 16.45 7.89
N GLU A 149 2.01 17.32 8.82
CA GLU A 149 2.52 17.32 10.20
C GLU A 149 2.13 16.05 10.95
N GLU A 150 0.88 15.61 10.82
CA GLU A 150 0.41 14.36 11.42
C GLU A 150 1.13 13.15 10.84
N LEU A 151 1.31 13.10 9.52
CA LEU A 151 2.06 12.02 8.87
C LEU A 151 3.49 11.94 9.43
N ASN A 152 4.18 13.06 9.48
CA ASN A 152 5.56 13.11 9.96
C ASN A 152 5.67 12.77 11.44
N LYS A 153 4.64 13.11 12.24
CA LYS A 153 4.56 12.70 13.64
C LYS A 153 4.43 11.18 13.77
N PHE A 154 3.60 10.56 12.94
CA PHE A 154 3.46 9.10 12.92
C PHE A 154 4.79 8.41 12.56
N ILE A 155 5.52 8.98 11.61
CA ILE A 155 6.85 8.46 11.22
C ILE A 155 7.83 8.58 12.38
N GLU A 156 7.88 9.72 13.04
CA GLU A 156 8.76 9.97 14.19
C GLU A 156 8.43 9.03 15.35
N ASP A 157 7.15 8.84 15.65
CA ASP A 157 6.68 8.00 16.75
C ASP A 157 6.76 6.49 16.42
N LYS A 158 7.11 6.14 15.18
CA LYS A 158 7.22 4.75 14.71
C LYS A 158 5.92 3.96 14.86
N VAL A 159 4.79 4.61 14.61
CA VAL A 159 3.45 4.00 14.63
C VAL A 159 2.90 3.75 13.23
N ILE A 160 3.69 3.99 12.22
CA ILE A 160 3.38 3.75 10.81
C ILE A 160 4.45 2.85 10.21
N ILE A 161 4.07 2.01 9.23
CA ILE A 161 5.04 1.13 8.56
C ILE A 161 6.18 1.98 7.99
N PRO A 162 7.44 1.54 8.14
CA PRO A 162 8.60 2.37 7.76
C PRO A 162 8.88 2.34 6.25
N HIS A 163 7.91 2.77 5.44
CA HIS A 163 8.15 3.03 4.03
C HIS A 163 9.06 4.26 3.91
N VAL A 164 9.77 4.38 2.80
CA VAL A 164 10.68 5.50 2.56
C VAL A 164 10.20 6.35 1.39
N ARG A 165 10.14 5.76 0.21
CA ARG A 165 9.82 6.49 -1.02
C ARG A 165 8.42 7.11 -1.00
N GLU A 166 7.45 6.38 -0.47
CA GLU A 166 6.07 6.84 -0.35
C GLU A 166 5.99 8.13 0.47
N TYR A 167 6.71 8.18 1.60
CA TYR A 167 6.70 9.36 2.47
C TYR A 167 7.51 10.52 1.87
N GLU A 168 8.55 10.25 1.10
CA GLU A 168 9.24 11.27 0.32
C GLU A 168 8.29 11.92 -0.68
N ILE A 169 7.56 11.12 -1.44
CA ILE A 169 6.57 11.59 -2.41
C ILE A 169 5.50 12.44 -1.72
N LEU A 170 4.93 11.94 -0.63
CA LEU A 170 3.90 12.66 0.12
C LEU A 170 4.43 13.98 0.69
N ASN A 171 5.65 14.00 1.22
CA ASN A 171 6.24 15.22 1.75
C ASN A 171 6.57 16.26 0.68
N GLU A 172 6.83 15.82 -0.55
CA GLU A 172 7.02 16.73 -1.70
C GLU A 172 5.70 17.35 -2.17
N ILE A 173 4.62 16.55 -2.13
CA ILE A 173 3.31 16.96 -2.64
C ILE A 173 2.51 17.77 -1.64
N LEU A 174 2.50 17.34 -0.37
CA LEU A 174 1.64 17.94 0.66
C LEU A 174 2.13 19.33 1.06
N ASN A 175 1.17 20.25 1.10
CA ASN A 175 1.40 21.58 1.63
C ASN A 175 1.16 21.57 3.13
N SER A 176 2.01 22.29 3.88
CA SER A 176 1.82 22.46 5.31
C SER A 176 0.53 23.27 5.56
N LEU A 177 -0.17 22.90 6.64
CA LEU A 177 -1.33 23.67 7.08
C LEU A 177 -0.83 24.99 7.70
N SER A 178 -1.43 26.08 7.29
CA SER A 178 -1.12 27.41 7.82
C SER A 178 -2.00 27.75 9.00
#